data_db07817d4c0db550c6b82213c68d3732
#
_entry.id   db07817d4c0db550c6b82213c68d3732
#
_cell.length_a   1.000
_cell.length_b   1.000
_cell.length_c   1.000
_cell.angle_alpha   90.00
_cell.angle_beta   90.00
_cell.angle_gamma   90.00
#
_symmetry.space_group_name_H-M   'P 1'
#
loop_
_entity.id
_entity.type
_entity.pdbx_description
1 polymer ?
#
loop_
_entity_poly.entity_id
_entity_poly.type
_entity_poly.pdbx_seq_one_letter_code
_entity_poly.pdbx_strand_id
1 'polypeptide(L)'
;MNRPAECGLATIPWGANAVHDGGMIDEKPIRIRFNAVGSTLDERGRRLHAAAEAVSAGHGGVAAVARATKVARSTIGRGLKDLREPASLTGRVRRHGAGRKALAVKDATLLADLERLLEPATMGDPMRPLRWVSKSHEKLAAALRGMDHQVSASTVPKLLQRLEYRRHVNRKTKDGSNHPDRDAQFEHINACAQACQAAGLPVISVDTKKKELVGEFKNPGSDYGPKGKPIEVDAHDFEDKDLGKVVPYGVYDVGANSGYVSLGIDHDTAQFAVHAVRLWHDKMGRERYPHADKIMITADCGGSNGPRLRLWKLELQALADASGLTFQVCHYPPGTSKWNKIEHRMFCHITQTWRATPLISRVAIVELIGNTTTKTGLTVRCELDTATYPKGIKVSDQQMATLNLNTDTFHPEWNYTISPRPPQMTP
;
A
#
# COMPACT_ATOMS: atom_id res chain seq x y z
N MET A 1 -29.16 -17.38 -3.82
CA MET A 1 -29.31 -18.79 -4.22
C MET A 1 -29.30 -18.85 -5.74
N ASN A 2 -28.16 -19.08 -6.36
CA ASN A 2 -28.05 -19.35 -7.79
C ASN A 2 -27.19 -20.62 -7.91
N ARG A 3 -27.83 -21.69 -8.37
CA ARG A 3 -27.12 -22.94 -8.69
C ARG A 3 -26.33 -22.75 -9.99
N PRO A 4 -25.08 -23.22 -10.09
CA PRO A 4 -24.38 -23.25 -11.37
C PRO A 4 -25.01 -24.34 -12.27
N ALA A 5 -25.20 -24.00 -13.55
CA ALA A 5 -25.66 -24.88 -14.58
C ALA A 5 -24.69 -26.06 -14.74
N GLU A 6 -25.19 -27.26 -14.56
CA GLU A 6 -24.51 -28.51 -14.91
C GLU A 6 -24.38 -28.58 -16.45
N CYS A 7 -23.16 -28.36 -16.93
CA CYS A 7 -22.80 -28.67 -18.31
C CYS A 7 -22.71 -30.19 -18.46
N GLY A 8 -23.79 -30.81 -18.90
CA GLY A 8 -23.84 -32.23 -19.19
C GLY A 8 -22.87 -32.59 -20.31
N LEU A 9 -21.73 -33.15 -19.94
CA LEU A 9 -20.85 -33.85 -20.88
C LEU A 9 -21.57 -35.12 -21.36
N ALA A 10 -22.01 -35.08 -22.62
CA ALA A 10 -22.53 -36.25 -23.29
C ALA A 10 -21.50 -37.40 -23.20
N THR A 11 -21.89 -38.46 -22.54
CA THR A 11 -21.17 -39.76 -22.56
C THR A 11 -21.11 -40.25 -23.98
N ILE A 12 -19.92 -40.25 -24.58
CA ILE A 12 -19.68 -40.84 -25.88
C ILE A 12 -19.90 -42.36 -25.73
N PRO A 13 -20.90 -42.98 -26.45
CA PRO A 13 -21.14 -44.41 -26.32
C PRO A 13 -19.99 -45.20 -26.91
N TRP A 14 -19.29 -45.95 -26.06
CA TRP A 14 -18.29 -46.91 -26.41
C TRP A 14 -18.93 -48.21 -26.85
N GLY A 15 -19.23 -48.31 -28.12
CA GLY A 15 -19.73 -49.56 -28.65
C GLY A 15 -20.86 -49.40 -29.67
N ALA A 16 -20.50 -48.93 -30.85
CA ALA A 16 -21.27 -49.31 -32.04
C ALA A 16 -20.33 -50.13 -32.92
N ASN A 17 -20.64 -51.36 -33.08
CA ASN A 17 -19.99 -52.26 -34.04
C ASN A 17 -20.14 -51.68 -35.45
N ALA A 18 -19.15 -50.92 -35.91
CA ALA A 18 -19.04 -50.63 -37.32
C ALA A 18 -18.56 -51.91 -38.01
N VAL A 19 -19.37 -52.42 -38.91
CA VAL A 19 -19.09 -53.57 -39.79
C VAL A 19 -17.77 -53.24 -40.49
N HIS A 20 -16.76 -54.09 -40.29
CA HIS A 20 -15.47 -53.98 -40.94
C HIS A 20 -15.59 -54.45 -42.40
N ASP A 21 -15.72 -53.48 -43.29
CA ASP A 21 -15.25 -53.64 -44.65
C ASP A 21 -13.74 -53.34 -44.61
N GLY A 22 -12.90 -54.25 -45.11
CA GLY A 22 -11.41 -54.20 -44.98
C GLY A 22 -10.71 -53.11 -45.76
N GLY A 23 -11.30 -51.91 -45.82
CA GLY A 23 -10.78 -50.73 -46.47
C GLY A 23 -9.70 -50.06 -45.68
N MET A 24 -8.60 -49.64 -46.35
CA MET A 24 -7.49 -48.85 -45.76
C MET A 24 -8.04 -47.47 -45.30
N ILE A 25 -7.79 -47.09 -44.03
CA ILE A 25 -8.23 -45.83 -43.49
C ILE A 25 -7.60 -44.68 -44.30
N ASP A 26 -8.43 -43.76 -44.82
CA ASP A 26 -7.97 -42.58 -45.52
C ASP A 26 -7.34 -41.57 -44.52
N GLU A 27 -6.03 -41.38 -44.64
CA GLU A 27 -5.25 -40.51 -43.78
C GLU A 27 -5.35 -39.00 -44.12
N LYS A 28 -5.81 -38.69 -45.35
CA LYS A 28 -5.85 -37.33 -45.85
C LYS A 28 -6.79 -36.39 -45.03
N PRO A 29 -8.06 -36.80 -44.73
CA PRO A 29 -8.95 -36.00 -43.89
C PRO A 29 -8.42 -35.82 -42.46
N ILE A 30 -7.82 -36.84 -41.87
CA ILE A 30 -7.20 -36.78 -40.54
C ILE A 30 -6.08 -35.75 -40.51
N ARG A 31 -5.21 -35.76 -41.52
CA ARG A 31 -4.12 -34.77 -41.64
C ARG A 31 -4.61 -33.36 -41.80
N ILE A 32 -5.66 -33.15 -42.62
CA ILE A 32 -6.25 -31.81 -42.84
C ILE A 32 -6.80 -31.28 -41.54
N ARG A 33 -7.63 -32.03 -40.81
CA ARG A 33 -8.22 -31.60 -39.53
C ARG A 33 -7.15 -31.33 -38.47
N PHE A 34 -6.15 -32.23 -38.34
CA PHE A 34 -5.10 -32.03 -37.37
C PHE A 34 -4.23 -30.82 -37.67
N ASN A 35 -3.92 -30.54 -38.93
CA ASN A 35 -3.13 -29.36 -39.32
C ASN A 35 -3.92 -28.08 -39.13
N ALA A 36 -5.23 -28.08 -39.36
CA ALA A 36 -6.09 -26.91 -39.20
C ALA A 36 -6.10 -26.39 -37.74
N VAL A 37 -6.08 -27.29 -36.76
CA VAL A 37 -6.17 -26.89 -35.34
C VAL A 37 -4.89 -27.10 -34.55
N GLY A 38 -3.94 -27.84 -35.08
CA GLY A 38 -2.75 -28.29 -34.35
C GLY A 38 -1.84 -27.16 -33.85
N SER A 39 -1.81 -26.03 -34.57
CA SER A 39 -1.04 -24.84 -34.15
C SER A 39 -1.66 -24.11 -32.97
N THR A 40 -2.96 -24.23 -32.76
CA THR A 40 -3.70 -23.56 -31.67
C THR A 40 -3.78 -24.40 -30.39
N LEU A 41 -3.46 -25.70 -30.50
CA LEU A 41 -3.55 -26.65 -29.39
C LEU A 41 -2.23 -26.76 -28.62
N ASP A 42 -2.32 -26.81 -27.28
CA ASP A 42 -1.21 -27.19 -26.42
C ASP A 42 -0.88 -28.70 -26.52
N GLU A 43 0.11 -29.15 -25.77
CA GLU A 43 0.52 -30.56 -25.74
C GLU A 43 -0.64 -31.50 -25.37
N ARG A 44 -1.50 -31.09 -24.45
CA ARG A 44 -2.68 -31.86 -24.04
C ARG A 44 -3.73 -31.87 -25.15
N GLY A 45 -4.05 -30.70 -25.69
CA GLY A 45 -5.02 -30.55 -26.78
C GLY A 45 -4.65 -31.38 -28.00
N ARG A 46 -3.39 -31.34 -28.45
CA ARG A 46 -2.89 -32.16 -29.55
C ARG A 46 -3.00 -33.65 -29.26
N ARG A 47 -2.71 -34.07 -28.03
CA ARG A 47 -2.83 -35.48 -27.61
C ARG A 47 -4.28 -35.95 -27.60
N LEU A 48 -5.19 -35.14 -27.07
CA LEU A 48 -6.63 -35.45 -27.01
C LEU A 48 -7.26 -35.45 -28.39
N HIS A 49 -6.92 -34.48 -29.26
CA HIS A 49 -7.40 -34.44 -30.64
C HIS A 49 -6.94 -35.69 -31.44
N ALA A 50 -5.66 -36.04 -31.35
CA ALA A 50 -5.16 -37.24 -32.01
C ALA A 50 -5.81 -38.51 -31.46
N ALA A 51 -6.13 -38.55 -30.17
CA ALA A 51 -6.84 -39.69 -29.59
C ALA A 51 -8.31 -39.78 -30.05
N ALA A 52 -9.01 -38.62 -30.14
CA ALA A 52 -10.38 -38.56 -30.66
C ALA A 52 -10.45 -38.99 -32.12
N GLU A 53 -9.51 -38.55 -32.97
CA GLU A 53 -9.39 -39.01 -34.34
C GLU A 53 -9.14 -40.54 -34.42
N ALA A 54 -8.33 -41.10 -33.50
CA ALA A 54 -8.07 -42.54 -33.46
C ALA A 54 -9.31 -43.34 -33.04
N VAL A 55 -10.16 -42.82 -32.15
CA VAL A 55 -11.44 -43.42 -31.78
C VAL A 55 -12.42 -43.39 -32.99
N SER A 56 -12.51 -42.25 -33.66
CA SER A 56 -13.37 -42.09 -34.85
C SER A 56 -12.96 -43.01 -36.02
N ALA A 57 -11.69 -43.22 -36.19
CA ALA A 57 -11.15 -44.09 -37.26
C ALA A 57 -11.31 -45.61 -36.98
N GLY A 58 -11.66 -46.02 -35.75
CA GLY A 58 -11.93 -47.41 -35.38
C GLY A 58 -10.70 -48.32 -35.38
N HIS A 59 -10.87 -49.56 -35.84
CA HIS A 59 -9.78 -50.54 -35.87
C HIS A 59 -8.60 -50.06 -36.75
N GLY A 60 -7.40 -50.11 -36.24
CA GLY A 60 -6.21 -49.56 -36.94
C GLY A 60 -6.04 -48.04 -36.83
N GLY A 61 -7.00 -47.30 -36.25
CA GLY A 61 -7.01 -45.83 -36.17
C GLY A 61 -5.78 -45.24 -35.50
N VAL A 62 -5.25 -45.86 -34.44
CA VAL A 62 -4.02 -45.38 -33.78
C VAL A 62 -2.83 -45.35 -34.74
N ALA A 63 -2.74 -46.38 -35.60
CA ALA A 63 -1.64 -46.47 -36.58
C ALA A 63 -1.81 -45.44 -37.72
N ALA A 64 -3.03 -45.29 -38.23
CA ALA A 64 -3.37 -44.31 -39.25
C ALA A 64 -3.16 -42.87 -38.79
N VAL A 65 -3.65 -42.53 -37.60
CA VAL A 65 -3.46 -41.20 -37.00
C VAL A 65 -2.00 -40.88 -36.72
N ALA A 66 -1.23 -41.86 -36.23
CA ALA A 66 0.21 -41.69 -36.02
C ALA A 66 0.95 -41.39 -37.35
N ARG A 67 0.59 -42.03 -38.45
CA ARG A 67 1.16 -41.76 -39.79
C ARG A 67 0.73 -40.38 -40.31
N ALA A 68 -0.57 -40.06 -40.18
CA ALA A 68 -1.14 -38.82 -40.68
C ALA A 68 -0.61 -37.58 -39.94
N THR A 69 -0.51 -37.62 -38.60
CA THR A 69 -0.24 -36.47 -37.72
C THR A 69 1.20 -36.39 -37.22
N LYS A 70 2.01 -37.44 -37.41
CA LYS A 70 3.35 -37.61 -36.84
C LYS A 70 3.38 -37.64 -35.29
N VAL A 71 2.23 -37.79 -34.64
CA VAL A 71 2.13 -38.00 -33.21
C VAL A 71 2.46 -39.45 -32.87
N ALA A 72 3.36 -39.66 -31.90
CA ALA A 72 3.77 -41.00 -31.52
C ALA A 72 2.60 -41.86 -31.03
N ARG A 73 2.55 -43.13 -31.39
CA ARG A 73 1.50 -44.09 -30.96
C ARG A 73 1.35 -44.13 -29.45
N SER A 74 2.43 -44.04 -28.68
CA SER A 74 2.41 -43.99 -27.23
C SER A 74 1.72 -42.70 -26.69
N THR A 75 1.85 -41.60 -27.41
CA THR A 75 1.17 -40.34 -27.08
C THR A 75 -0.32 -40.42 -27.36
N ILE A 76 -0.72 -41.01 -28.50
CA ILE A 76 -2.13 -41.28 -28.82
C ILE A 76 -2.74 -42.23 -27.78
N GLY A 77 -2.03 -43.30 -27.39
CA GLY A 77 -2.47 -44.23 -26.36
C GLY A 77 -2.68 -43.58 -24.98
N ARG A 78 -1.83 -42.60 -24.62
CA ARG A 78 -2.05 -41.80 -23.42
C ARG A 78 -3.28 -40.91 -23.58
N GLY A 79 -3.52 -40.29 -24.74
CA GLY A 79 -4.68 -39.52 -25.03
C GLY A 79 -5.98 -40.34 -24.92
N LEU A 80 -5.99 -41.57 -25.36
CA LEU A 80 -7.13 -42.49 -25.19
C LEU A 80 -7.43 -42.77 -23.72
N LYS A 81 -6.41 -42.90 -22.86
CA LYS A 81 -6.61 -43.01 -21.41
C LYS A 81 -7.15 -41.70 -20.83
N ASP A 82 -6.65 -40.54 -21.28
CA ASP A 82 -7.09 -39.25 -20.83
C ASP A 82 -8.56 -38.94 -21.23
N LEU A 83 -9.02 -39.48 -22.39
CA LEU A 83 -10.44 -39.38 -22.81
C LEU A 83 -11.37 -40.25 -21.95
N ARG A 84 -10.88 -41.41 -21.47
CA ARG A 84 -11.65 -42.28 -20.57
C ARG A 84 -11.75 -41.76 -19.15
N GLU A 85 -10.77 -41.00 -18.71
CA GLU A 85 -10.65 -40.47 -17.34
C GLU A 85 -10.42 -38.93 -17.33
N PRO A 86 -11.39 -38.13 -17.80
CA PRO A 86 -11.18 -36.70 -17.98
C PRO A 86 -10.95 -35.93 -16.67
N ALA A 87 -11.48 -36.44 -15.55
CA ALA A 87 -11.34 -35.80 -14.24
C ALA A 87 -9.88 -35.73 -13.72
N SER A 88 -9.01 -36.62 -14.18
CA SER A 88 -7.60 -36.69 -13.73
C SER A 88 -6.73 -35.51 -14.22
N LEU A 89 -7.22 -34.67 -15.11
CA LEU A 89 -6.47 -33.61 -15.78
C LEU A 89 -7.11 -32.22 -15.68
N THR A 90 -8.09 -32.04 -14.80
CA THR A 90 -8.77 -30.75 -14.65
C THR A 90 -7.78 -29.63 -14.32
N GLY A 91 -7.70 -28.63 -15.19
CA GLY A 91 -6.84 -27.45 -15.03
C GLY A 91 -5.32 -27.65 -15.29
N ARG A 92 -4.88 -28.85 -15.79
CA ARG A 92 -3.45 -29.14 -16.03
C ARG A 92 -3.20 -29.73 -17.40
N VAL A 93 -2.06 -29.38 -18.01
CA VAL A 93 -1.64 -29.93 -19.30
C VAL A 93 -1.05 -31.36 -19.13
N ARG A 94 -0.42 -31.64 -17.99
CA ARG A 94 0.24 -32.91 -17.67
C ARG A 94 -0.34 -33.52 -16.40
N ARG A 95 -0.31 -34.84 -16.31
CA ARG A 95 -0.71 -35.57 -15.09
C ARG A 95 0.21 -35.25 -13.92
N HIS A 96 -0.30 -35.38 -12.68
CA HIS A 96 0.50 -35.20 -11.46
C HIS A 96 1.75 -36.12 -11.50
N GLY A 97 2.91 -35.57 -11.15
CA GLY A 97 4.19 -36.31 -11.19
C GLY A 97 4.84 -36.39 -12.56
N ALA A 98 4.14 -36.01 -13.67
CA ALA A 98 4.75 -35.93 -15.00
C ALA A 98 5.58 -34.63 -15.13
N GLY A 99 6.75 -34.75 -15.76
CA GLY A 99 7.67 -33.64 -15.97
C GLY A 99 9.03 -33.86 -15.30
N ARG A 100 9.89 -32.84 -15.36
CA ARG A 100 11.20 -32.88 -14.71
C ARG A 100 11.02 -32.88 -13.19
N LYS A 101 11.50 -33.90 -12.49
CA LYS A 101 11.51 -33.93 -11.02
C LYS A 101 12.22 -32.69 -10.49
N ALA A 102 11.67 -32.10 -9.42
CA ALA A 102 12.27 -30.95 -8.76
C ALA A 102 13.70 -31.32 -8.25
N LEU A 103 14.62 -30.37 -8.29
CA LEU A 103 16.01 -30.59 -7.92
C LEU A 103 16.13 -31.16 -6.50
N ALA A 104 15.38 -30.62 -5.53
CA ALA A 104 15.35 -31.12 -4.16
C ALA A 104 14.76 -32.54 -3.97
N VAL A 105 14.19 -33.14 -5.03
CA VAL A 105 13.79 -34.58 -5.05
C VAL A 105 14.86 -35.45 -5.64
N LYS A 106 15.73 -34.89 -6.50
CA LYS A 106 16.84 -35.59 -7.13
C LYS A 106 18.07 -35.60 -6.25
N ASP A 107 18.25 -34.55 -5.49
CA ASP A 107 19.38 -34.27 -4.63
C ASP A 107 18.88 -34.24 -3.19
N ALA A 108 19.08 -35.33 -2.48
CA ALA A 108 18.49 -35.56 -1.17
C ALA A 108 19.10 -34.67 -0.07
N THR A 109 20.37 -34.28 -0.22
CA THR A 109 21.10 -33.49 0.77
C THR A 109 20.99 -31.98 0.55
N LEU A 110 20.54 -31.56 -0.64
CA LEU A 110 20.49 -30.15 -1.06
C LEU A 110 19.76 -29.24 -0.07
N LEU A 111 18.61 -29.65 0.47
CA LEU A 111 17.85 -28.83 1.40
C LEU A 111 18.53 -28.75 2.76
N ALA A 112 19.08 -29.84 3.27
CA ALA A 112 19.81 -29.87 4.53
C ALA A 112 21.08 -29.03 4.48
N ASP A 113 21.82 -29.10 3.35
CA ASP A 113 23.01 -28.31 3.15
C ASP A 113 22.70 -26.80 2.97
N LEU A 114 21.58 -26.48 2.31
CA LEU A 114 21.11 -25.10 2.26
C LEU A 114 20.74 -24.61 3.67
N GLU A 115 20.02 -25.38 4.45
CA GLU A 115 19.65 -25.03 5.83
C GLU A 115 20.90 -24.80 6.70
N ARG A 116 21.90 -25.69 6.60
CA ARG A 116 23.19 -25.53 7.27
C ARG A 116 23.93 -24.26 6.85
N LEU A 117 23.85 -23.85 5.58
CA LEU A 117 24.42 -22.60 5.09
C LEU A 117 23.65 -21.37 5.57
N LEU A 118 22.34 -21.50 5.83
CA LEU A 118 21.51 -20.42 6.34
C LEU A 118 21.73 -20.15 7.81
N GLU A 119 22.02 -21.15 8.61
CA GLU A 119 22.15 -21.04 10.06
C GLU A 119 23.20 -20.00 10.49
N PRO A 120 24.47 -20.03 10.01
CA PRO A 120 25.46 -18.99 10.31
C PRO A 120 25.22 -17.68 9.54
N ALA A 121 24.42 -17.71 8.47
CA ALA A 121 24.03 -16.51 7.70
C ALA A 121 22.74 -15.88 8.20
N THR A 122 22.06 -16.51 9.13
CA THR A 122 20.86 -15.99 9.75
C THR A 122 21.28 -15.08 10.89
N MET A 123 20.98 -13.80 10.75
CA MET A 123 21.23 -12.80 11.78
C MET A 123 20.04 -12.71 12.74
N GLY A 124 20.28 -12.38 13.97
CA GLY A 124 19.24 -12.25 14.98
C GLY A 124 19.59 -11.16 15.99
N ASP A 125 18.56 -10.63 16.62
CA ASP A 125 18.67 -9.77 17.80
C ASP A 125 18.69 -10.66 19.04
N PRO A 126 19.75 -10.63 19.89
CA PRO A 126 19.82 -11.46 21.09
C PRO A 126 18.69 -11.17 22.10
N MET A 127 18.06 -10.00 22.01
CA MET A 127 16.97 -9.58 22.89
C MET A 127 15.58 -9.87 22.33
N ARG A 128 15.47 -10.31 21.04
CA ARG A 128 14.19 -10.57 20.36
C ARG A 128 14.33 -11.74 19.38
N PRO A 129 13.31 -12.57 19.20
CA PRO A 129 13.33 -13.69 18.25
C PRO A 129 13.18 -13.18 16.80
N LEU A 130 14.16 -12.40 16.33
CA LEU A 130 14.20 -11.85 14.99
C LEU A 130 15.33 -12.50 14.18
N ARG A 131 15.00 -13.18 13.08
CA ARG A 131 15.94 -13.89 12.22
C ARG A 131 15.77 -13.46 10.76
N TRP A 132 16.87 -13.21 10.04
CA TRP A 132 16.87 -12.92 8.61
C TRP A 132 18.16 -13.42 7.93
N VAL A 133 18.05 -13.71 6.63
CA VAL A 133 19.19 -14.20 5.83
C VAL A 133 19.94 -13.02 5.23
N SER A 134 21.25 -12.93 5.50
CA SER A 134 22.13 -11.85 5.05
C SER A 134 22.87 -12.16 3.73
N LYS A 135 22.86 -13.42 3.24
CA LYS A 135 23.55 -13.81 2.00
C LYS A 135 22.68 -13.60 0.76
N SER A 136 23.29 -13.15 -0.34
CA SER A 136 22.62 -13.09 -1.64
C SER A 136 22.38 -14.49 -2.22
N HIS A 137 21.42 -14.59 -3.16
CA HIS A 137 21.12 -15.86 -3.82
C HIS A 137 22.31 -16.40 -4.63
N GLU A 138 23.15 -15.51 -5.19
CA GLU A 138 24.38 -15.84 -5.89
C GLU A 138 25.40 -16.47 -4.94
N LYS A 139 25.60 -15.88 -3.76
CA LYS A 139 26.50 -16.40 -2.73
C LYS A 139 26.05 -17.76 -2.19
N LEU A 140 24.75 -17.94 -1.96
CA LEU A 140 24.19 -19.22 -1.55
C LEU A 140 24.33 -20.28 -2.65
N ALA A 141 24.07 -19.94 -3.91
CA ALA A 141 24.25 -20.87 -5.02
C ALA A 141 25.72 -21.23 -5.24
N ALA A 142 26.65 -20.29 -5.06
CA ALA A 142 28.08 -20.55 -5.14
C ALA A 142 28.55 -21.51 -4.03
N ALA A 143 28.09 -21.27 -2.78
CA ALA A 143 28.41 -22.15 -1.66
C ALA A 143 27.87 -23.58 -1.87
N LEU A 144 26.62 -23.69 -2.32
CA LEU A 144 26.03 -25.00 -2.65
C LEU A 144 26.77 -25.72 -3.78
N ARG A 145 27.23 -25.00 -4.82
CA ARG A 145 28.07 -25.60 -5.88
C ARG A 145 29.42 -26.07 -5.35
N GLY A 146 29.99 -25.38 -4.37
CA GLY A 146 31.18 -25.82 -3.65
C GLY A 146 30.96 -27.06 -2.80
N MET A 147 29.69 -27.47 -2.58
CA MET A 147 29.29 -28.71 -1.91
C MET A 147 28.72 -29.74 -2.90
N ASP A 148 29.13 -29.65 -4.18
CA ASP A 148 28.77 -30.53 -5.29
C ASP A 148 27.29 -30.50 -5.74
N HIS A 149 26.52 -29.53 -5.32
CA HIS A 149 25.13 -29.35 -5.78
C HIS A 149 25.04 -28.57 -7.09
N GLN A 150 24.31 -29.07 -8.07
CA GLN A 150 24.07 -28.41 -9.36
C GLN A 150 22.90 -27.40 -9.26
N VAL A 151 23.16 -26.24 -8.65
CA VAL A 151 22.13 -25.24 -8.38
C VAL A 151 22.48 -23.87 -8.97
N SER A 152 21.48 -23.21 -9.58
CA SER A 152 21.58 -21.83 -10.04
C SER A 152 21.02 -20.84 -9.00
N ALA A 153 21.46 -19.58 -9.06
CA ALA A 153 20.93 -18.51 -8.20
C ALA A 153 19.41 -18.33 -8.33
N SER A 154 18.85 -18.55 -9.54
CA SER A 154 17.40 -18.50 -9.78
C SER A 154 16.61 -19.66 -9.15
N THR A 155 17.30 -20.76 -8.78
CA THR A 155 16.68 -21.89 -8.07
C THR A 155 16.62 -21.67 -6.57
N VAL A 156 17.57 -20.92 -5.99
CA VAL A 156 17.67 -20.68 -4.55
C VAL A 156 16.36 -20.12 -3.94
N PRO A 157 15.67 -19.14 -4.53
CA PRO A 157 14.38 -18.66 -3.99
C PRO A 157 13.33 -19.76 -3.84
N LYS A 158 13.29 -20.73 -4.77
CA LYS A 158 12.35 -21.86 -4.72
C LYS A 158 12.71 -22.86 -3.63
N LEU A 159 14.00 -23.03 -3.35
CA LEU A 159 14.48 -23.86 -2.25
C LEU A 159 14.21 -23.19 -0.90
N LEU A 160 14.51 -21.89 -0.77
CA LEU A 160 14.17 -21.09 0.41
C LEU A 160 12.67 -21.14 0.72
N GLN A 161 11.83 -21.08 -0.32
CA GLN A 161 10.39 -21.20 -0.17
C GLN A 161 9.95 -22.56 0.38
N ARG A 162 10.66 -23.64 0.07
CA ARG A 162 10.42 -24.98 0.63
C ARG A 162 10.84 -25.09 2.08
N LEU A 163 11.85 -24.33 2.49
CA LEU A 163 12.28 -24.16 3.89
C LEU A 163 11.46 -23.09 4.63
N GLU A 164 10.29 -22.70 4.09
CA GLU A 164 9.37 -21.72 4.66
C GLU A 164 9.90 -20.28 4.76
N TYR A 165 11.05 -19.99 4.14
CA TYR A 165 11.53 -18.62 4.03
C TYR A 165 10.76 -17.86 2.95
N ARG A 166 10.33 -16.62 3.28
CA ARG A 166 9.63 -15.71 2.37
C ARG A 166 10.30 -14.35 2.39
N ARG A 167 10.15 -13.60 1.32
CA ARG A 167 10.47 -12.17 1.32
C ARG A 167 9.40 -11.42 2.09
N HIS A 168 9.82 -10.65 3.08
CA HIS A 168 8.95 -9.77 3.86
C HIS A 168 9.45 -8.34 3.78
N VAL A 169 8.54 -7.40 3.72
CA VAL A 169 8.79 -6.01 4.05
C VAL A 169 8.39 -5.77 5.50
N ASN A 170 9.01 -4.81 6.15
CA ASN A 170 8.63 -4.45 7.51
C ASN A 170 7.17 -4.01 7.53
N ARG A 171 6.36 -4.65 8.36
CA ARG A 171 4.96 -4.32 8.54
C ARG A 171 4.80 -3.47 9.80
N LYS A 172 4.27 -2.26 9.64
CA LYS A 172 3.92 -1.40 10.78
C LYS A 172 2.65 -1.94 11.46
N THR A 173 2.83 -2.84 12.44
CA THR A 173 1.70 -3.45 13.19
C THR A 173 1.77 -3.18 14.68
N LYS A 174 2.92 -2.69 15.19
CA LYS A 174 3.07 -2.34 16.59
C LYS A 174 2.69 -0.88 16.74
N ASP A 175 1.47 -0.65 17.19
CA ASP A 175 1.06 0.65 17.70
C ASP A 175 1.61 0.79 19.13
N GLY A 176 1.86 2.02 19.58
CA GLY A 176 2.26 2.32 20.95
C GLY A 176 1.26 1.78 21.99
N SER A 177 1.48 2.07 23.26
CA SER A 177 0.64 1.61 24.36
C SER A 177 -0.85 1.85 24.04
N ASN A 178 -1.64 0.79 24.15
CA ASN A 178 -3.08 0.87 23.96
C ASN A 178 -3.68 1.49 25.23
N HIS A 179 -4.11 2.75 25.17
CA HIS A 179 -4.79 3.37 26.31
C HIS A 179 -6.16 2.70 26.52
N PRO A 180 -6.58 2.38 27.75
CA PRO A 180 -7.85 1.70 28.01
C PRO A 180 -9.05 2.46 27.46
N ASP A 181 -9.05 3.79 27.57
CA ASP A 181 -10.15 4.65 27.10
C ASP A 181 -10.00 5.12 25.64
N ARG A 182 -9.18 4.41 24.86
CA ARG A 182 -8.95 4.75 23.46
C ARG A 182 -10.24 4.84 22.66
N ASP A 183 -11.07 3.82 22.74
CA ASP A 183 -12.31 3.74 21.96
C ASP A 183 -13.32 4.79 22.44
N ALA A 184 -13.42 5.01 23.76
CA ALA A 184 -14.26 6.05 24.35
C ALA A 184 -13.82 7.46 23.90
N GLN A 185 -12.51 7.74 23.77
CA GLN A 185 -12.03 9.01 23.23
C GLN A 185 -12.39 9.18 21.75
N PHE A 186 -12.33 8.12 20.93
CA PHE A 186 -12.78 8.18 19.54
C PHE A 186 -14.28 8.48 19.44
N GLU A 187 -15.10 7.87 20.30
CA GLU A 187 -16.54 8.15 20.37
C GLU A 187 -16.80 9.60 20.77
N HIS A 188 -16.10 10.12 21.79
CA HIS A 188 -16.17 11.51 22.21
C HIS A 188 -15.82 12.48 21.07
N ILE A 189 -14.68 12.27 20.39
CA ILE A 189 -14.27 13.09 19.23
C ILE A 189 -15.35 13.06 18.14
N ASN A 190 -15.90 11.88 17.81
CA ASN A 190 -16.93 11.76 16.79
C ASN A 190 -18.23 12.47 17.19
N ALA A 191 -18.66 12.34 18.44
CA ALA A 191 -19.85 13.03 18.94
C ALA A 191 -19.69 14.56 18.88
N CYS A 192 -18.55 15.09 19.33
CA CYS A 192 -18.24 16.52 19.23
C CYS A 192 -18.20 17.00 17.77
N ALA A 193 -17.57 16.23 16.88
CA ALA A 193 -17.50 16.58 15.46
C ALA A 193 -18.87 16.60 14.79
N GLN A 194 -19.72 15.61 15.06
CA GLN A 194 -21.09 15.56 14.56
C GLN A 194 -21.93 16.73 15.06
N ALA A 195 -21.84 17.06 16.35
CA ALA A 195 -22.55 18.18 16.94
C ALA A 195 -22.12 19.51 16.31
N CYS A 196 -20.81 19.75 16.12
CA CYS A 196 -20.31 20.94 15.44
C CYS A 196 -20.77 21.01 13.99
N GLN A 197 -20.70 19.93 13.23
CA GLN A 197 -21.16 19.91 11.84
C GLN A 197 -22.68 20.12 11.72
N ALA A 198 -23.47 19.54 12.61
CA ALA A 198 -24.92 19.74 12.65
C ALA A 198 -25.28 21.21 12.96
N ALA A 199 -24.44 21.90 13.73
CA ALA A 199 -24.57 23.32 14.01
C ALA A 199 -24.01 24.24 12.89
N GLY A 200 -23.51 23.69 11.79
CA GLY A 200 -22.88 24.44 10.71
C GLY A 200 -21.51 25.01 11.06
N LEU A 201 -20.86 24.50 12.10
CA LEU A 201 -19.56 24.97 12.57
C LEU A 201 -18.40 24.15 11.91
N PRO A 202 -17.24 24.75 11.67
CA PRO A 202 -16.10 24.08 11.10
C PRO A 202 -15.49 23.05 12.05
N VAL A 203 -15.17 21.88 11.50
CA VAL A 203 -14.37 20.83 12.15
C VAL A 203 -13.11 20.62 11.33
N ILE A 204 -11.97 20.97 11.89
CA ILE A 204 -10.68 20.84 11.22
C ILE A 204 -9.83 19.75 11.86
N SER A 205 -9.06 19.09 11.02
CA SER A 205 -8.05 18.09 11.40
C SER A 205 -6.68 18.67 11.06
N VAL A 206 -5.79 18.74 12.04
CA VAL A 206 -4.48 19.39 11.87
C VAL A 206 -3.34 18.42 12.15
N ASP A 207 -2.25 18.56 11.41
CA ASP A 207 -1.01 17.80 11.63
C ASP A 207 0.13 18.35 10.78
N THR A 208 1.35 17.96 11.13
CA THR A 208 2.55 18.19 10.33
C THR A 208 2.84 16.96 9.46
N LYS A 209 2.83 17.13 8.14
CA LYS A 209 3.33 16.08 7.24
C LYS A 209 4.83 15.90 7.45
N LYS A 210 5.33 14.70 7.20
CA LYS A 210 6.78 14.41 7.20
C LYS A 210 7.53 15.53 6.48
N LYS A 211 8.63 16.01 7.10
CA LYS A 211 9.54 16.98 6.49
C LYS A 211 10.16 16.39 5.24
N GLU A 212 10.24 17.20 4.18
CA GLU A 212 10.80 16.77 2.90
C GLU A 212 12.06 17.58 2.58
N LEU A 213 13.07 16.90 2.05
CA LEU A 213 14.25 17.53 1.48
C LEU A 213 13.89 18.25 0.20
N VAL A 214 14.50 19.42 -0.03
CA VAL A 214 14.35 20.16 -1.29
C VAL A 214 15.59 19.94 -2.13
N GLY A 215 15.43 19.44 -3.36
CA GLY A 215 16.50 19.10 -4.27
C GLY A 215 16.18 17.94 -5.19
N GLU A 216 17.16 17.47 -5.94
CA GLU A 216 17.04 16.37 -6.89
C GLU A 216 17.11 15.00 -6.17
N PHE A 217 16.31 14.83 -5.13
CA PHE A 217 16.28 13.59 -4.33
C PHE A 217 15.21 12.63 -4.83
N LYS A 218 15.46 11.33 -4.60
CA LYS A 218 14.54 10.27 -4.98
C LYS A 218 13.29 10.27 -4.12
N ASN A 219 12.13 10.48 -4.73
CA ASN A 219 10.84 10.23 -4.08
C ASN A 219 10.35 8.79 -4.32
N PRO A 220 9.69 8.16 -3.32
CA PRO A 220 9.10 6.84 -3.46
C PRO A 220 8.02 6.78 -4.55
N GLY A 221 7.84 5.60 -5.13
CA GLY A 221 6.80 5.32 -6.12
C GLY A 221 7.35 5.18 -7.54
N SER A 222 6.44 5.19 -8.50
CA SER A 222 6.74 5.15 -9.93
C SER A 222 5.68 5.94 -10.68
N ASP A 223 6.07 6.58 -11.77
CA ASP A 223 5.18 7.28 -12.68
C ASP A 223 5.54 6.98 -14.14
N TYR A 224 4.67 7.35 -15.07
CA TYR A 224 4.90 7.13 -16.50
C TYR A 224 5.83 8.21 -17.07
N GLY A 225 6.84 7.76 -17.82
CA GLY A 225 7.76 8.62 -18.55
C GLY A 225 8.18 7.99 -19.88
N PRO A 226 8.91 8.69 -20.73
CA PRO A 226 9.42 8.15 -21.97
C PRO A 226 10.30 6.93 -21.72
N LYS A 227 10.12 5.88 -22.54
CA LYS A 227 10.90 4.64 -22.42
C LYS A 227 12.40 4.90 -22.51
N GLY A 228 13.16 4.43 -21.53
CA GLY A 228 14.62 4.57 -21.50
C GLY A 228 15.13 5.96 -21.07
N LYS A 229 14.26 6.85 -20.59
CA LYS A 229 14.60 8.18 -20.07
C LYS A 229 14.02 8.37 -18.65
N PRO A 230 14.53 7.65 -17.64
CA PRO A 230 14.11 7.89 -16.25
C PRO A 230 14.58 9.27 -15.81
N ILE A 231 13.87 9.86 -14.84
CA ILE A 231 14.37 11.06 -14.16
C ILE A 231 15.59 10.64 -13.34
N GLU A 232 16.72 11.25 -13.60
CA GLU A 232 17.94 11.06 -12.84
C GLU A 232 17.88 11.92 -11.59
N VAL A 233 18.37 11.40 -10.47
CA VAL A 233 18.35 12.05 -9.16
C VAL A 233 19.68 11.80 -8.47
N ASP A 234 19.99 12.55 -7.41
CA ASP A 234 21.19 12.41 -6.63
C ASP A 234 21.36 10.99 -6.07
N ALA A 235 22.59 10.50 -6.08
CA ALA A 235 22.94 9.18 -5.55
C ALA A 235 22.81 9.10 -4.01
N HIS A 236 22.87 10.26 -3.33
CA HIS A 236 22.84 10.38 -1.88
C HIS A 236 21.92 11.53 -1.45
N ASP A 237 21.13 11.30 -0.42
CA ASP A 237 20.17 12.26 0.14
C ASP A 237 20.86 13.22 1.15
N PHE A 238 21.91 13.94 0.73
CA PHE A 238 22.53 14.98 1.55
C PHE A 238 21.71 16.26 1.45
N GLU A 239 21.37 16.83 2.61
CA GLU A 239 20.65 18.11 2.67
C GLU A 239 21.46 19.22 2.02
N ASP A 240 20.88 19.86 1.02
CA ASP A 240 21.44 21.08 0.44
C ASP A 240 21.37 22.23 1.47
N LYS A 241 22.46 22.98 1.64
CA LYS A 241 22.56 24.02 2.66
C LYS A 241 21.68 25.24 2.37
N ASP A 242 21.40 25.52 1.09
CA ASP A 242 20.64 26.69 0.65
C ASP A 242 19.14 26.36 0.50
N LEU A 243 18.84 25.15 0.04
CA LEU A 243 17.44 24.68 -0.16
C LEU A 243 16.84 24.10 1.12
N GLY A 244 17.64 23.34 1.88
CA GLY A 244 17.26 22.79 3.17
C GLY A 244 16.09 21.80 3.12
N LYS A 245 15.25 21.89 4.14
CA LYS A 245 14.02 21.11 4.30
C LYS A 245 12.81 22.02 4.34
N VAL A 246 11.68 21.48 3.93
CA VAL A 246 10.37 22.11 4.15
C VAL A 246 9.54 21.32 5.14
N VAL A 247 8.67 22.05 5.83
CA VAL A 247 7.76 21.55 6.86
C VAL A 247 6.33 21.83 6.41
N PRO A 248 5.64 20.88 5.77
CA PRO A 248 4.24 21.09 5.38
C PRO A 248 3.35 20.90 6.60
N TYR A 249 2.75 21.97 7.13
CA TYR A 249 1.72 21.90 8.14
C TYR A 249 0.35 22.01 7.49
N GLY A 250 -0.50 21.02 7.72
CA GLY A 250 -1.81 20.92 7.09
C GLY A 250 -2.95 21.25 8.04
N VAL A 251 -3.97 21.89 7.48
CA VAL A 251 -5.28 22.10 8.10
C VAL A 251 -6.32 21.57 7.13
N TYR A 252 -6.99 20.48 7.49
CA TYR A 252 -8.01 19.84 6.66
C TYR A 252 -9.40 20.06 7.23
N ASP A 253 -10.27 20.71 6.47
CA ASP A 253 -11.68 20.91 6.81
C ASP A 253 -12.46 19.62 6.46
N VAL A 254 -12.94 18.96 7.51
CA VAL A 254 -13.65 17.68 7.39
C VAL A 254 -15.00 17.83 6.69
N GLY A 255 -15.69 18.95 6.94
CA GLY A 255 -17.01 19.24 6.37
C GLY A 255 -16.95 19.68 4.90
N ALA A 256 -16.01 20.54 4.56
CA ALA A 256 -15.83 21.06 3.21
C ALA A 256 -15.02 20.13 2.29
N ASN A 257 -14.34 19.11 2.81
CA ASN A 257 -13.37 18.29 2.09
C ASN A 257 -12.31 19.14 1.37
N SER A 258 -11.79 20.14 2.06
CA SER A 258 -10.78 21.05 1.53
C SER A 258 -9.64 21.20 2.53
N GLY A 259 -8.47 21.57 2.04
CA GLY A 259 -7.29 21.70 2.87
C GLY A 259 -6.48 22.95 2.60
N TYR A 260 -5.80 23.42 3.63
CA TYR A 260 -4.78 24.45 3.56
C TYR A 260 -3.46 23.87 4.05
N VAL A 261 -2.37 24.12 3.33
CA VAL A 261 -1.02 23.71 3.73
C VAL A 261 -0.14 24.95 3.80
N SER A 262 0.37 25.23 5.00
CA SER A 262 1.47 26.18 5.20
C SER A 262 2.78 25.44 5.00
N LEU A 263 3.54 25.79 3.96
CA LEU A 263 4.83 25.20 3.65
C LEU A 263 5.94 26.00 4.35
N GLY A 264 6.27 25.64 5.59
CA GLY A 264 7.29 26.29 6.38
C GLY A 264 8.71 25.93 5.93
N ILE A 265 9.63 26.87 6.07
CA ILE A 265 11.06 26.67 5.77
C ILE A 265 11.94 26.66 7.02
N ASP A 266 11.34 26.81 8.19
CA ASP A 266 12.05 26.86 9.47
C ASP A 266 11.62 25.69 10.37
N HIS A 267 11.19 25.95 11.57
CA HIS A 267 10.96 24.94 12.58
C HIS A 267 9.48 24.60 12.74
N ASP A 268 9.21 23.31 12.97
CA ASP A 268 7.92 22.79 13.37
C ASP A 268 7.68 23.11 14.86
N THR A 269 7.02 24.24 15.14
CA THR A 269 6.73 24.73 16.48
C THR A 269 5.24 24.97 16.66
N ALA A 270 4.80 25.11 17.91
CA ALA A 270 3.40 25.44 18.20
C ALA A 270 2.97 26.79 17.60
N GLN A 271 3.89 27.77 17.51
CA GLN A 271 3.63 29.04 16.85
C GLN A 271 3.33 28.87 15.37
N PHE A 272 4.16 28.07 14.66
CA PHE A 272 3.92 27.74 13.26
C PHE A 272 2.59 27.01 13.07
N ALA A 273 2.28 26.03 13.93
CA ALA A 273 1.03 25.28 13.87
C ALA A 273 -0.21 26.18 14.00
N VAL A 274 -0.24 27.07 15.01
CA VAL A 274 -1.35 28.01 15.21
C VAL A 274 -1.41 29.06 14.11
N HIS A 275 -0.25 29.50 13.60
CA HIS A 275 -0.20 30.41 12.44
C HIS A 275 -0.86 29.76 11.21
N ALA A 276 -0.60 28.48 10.95
CA ALA A 276 -1.25 27.77 9.85
C ALA A 276 -2.79 27.66 10.03
N VAL A 277 -3.26 27.45 11.27
CA VAL A 277 -4.70 27.48 11.59
C VAL A 277 -5.30 28.87 11.32
N ARG A 278 -4.60 29.94 11.71
CA ARG A 278 -4.99 31.31 11.41
C ARG A 278 -5.08 31.56 9.89
N LEU A 279 -4.06 31.18 9.14
CA LEU A 279 -4.05 31.36 7.69
C LEU A 279 -5.18 30.59 7.00
N TRP A 280 -5.46 29.35 7.42
CA TRP A 280 -6.61 28.62 6.95
C TRP A 280 -7.91 29.37 7.21
N HIS A 281 -8.11 29.86 8.44
CA HIS A 281 -9.31 30.62 8.80
C HIS A 281 -9.44 31.87 7.95
N ASP A 282 -8.39 32.69 7.82
CA ASP A 282 -8.44 33.96 7.10
C ASP A 282 -8.67 33.80 5.60
N LYS A 283 -8.15 32.72 4.99
CA LYS A 283 -8.13 32.52 3.55
C LYS A 283 -9.21 31.58 3.02
N MET A 284 -9.80 30.75 3.87
CA MET A 284 -10.81 29.75 3.50
C MET A 284 -11.95 29.66 4.51
N GLY A 285 -11.63 29.60 5.80
CA GLY A 285 -12.60 29.34 6.86
C GLY A 285 -13.63 30.47 7.00
N ARG A 286 -13.18 31.73 7.00
CA ARG A 286 -14.06 32.91 7.17
C ARG A 286 -15.08 33.03 6.02
N GLU A 287 -14.67 32.77 4.80
CA GLU A 287 -15.56 32.79 3.65
C GLU A 287 -16.59 31.67 3.71
N ARG A 288 -16.15 30.47 4.09
CA ARG A 288 -17.00 29.28 4.15
C ARG A 288 -17.97 29.28 5.33
N TYR A 289 -17.54 29.81 6.47
CA TYR A 289 -18.27 29.81 7.73
C TYR A 289 -18.38 31.24 8.32
N PRO A 290 -19.07 32.14 7.63
CA PRO A 290 -19.05 33.57 7.99
C PRO A 290 -19.69 33.88 9.36
N HIS A 291 -20.49 32.97 9.90
CA HIS A 291 -21.19 33.12 11.18
C HIS A 291 -20.67 32.20 12.28
N ALA A 292 -19.57 31.48 12.01
CA ALA A 292 -19.01 30.61 13.02
C ALA A 292 -18.32 31.41 14.13
N ASP A 293 -18.72 31.15 15.36
CA ASP A 293 -18.11 31.65 16.58
C ASP A 293 -17.17 30.64 17.24
N LYS A 294 -17.15 29.40 16.69
CA LYS A 294 -16.36 28.28 17.21
C LYS A 294 -15.77 27.44 16.11
N ILE A 295 -14.54 26.96 16.34
CA ILE A 295 -13.85 25.98 15.51
C ILE A 295 -13.51 24.76 16.36
N MET A 296 -13.89 23.57 15.91
CA MET A 296 -13.41 22.32 16.49
C MET A 296 -12.12 21.90 15.81
N ILE A 297 -11.08 21.65 16.60
CA ILE A 297 -9.77 21.14 16.15
C ILE A 297 -9.59 19.69 16.62
N THR A 298 -9.31 18.81 15.71
CA THR A 298 -8.82 17.45 16.01
C THR A 298 -7.34 17.35 15.69
N ALA A 299 -6.54 16.89 16.65
CA ALA A 299 -5.09 16.79 16.52
C ALA A 299 -4.57 15.50 17.16
N ASP A 300 -3.37 15.05 16.78
CA ASP A 300 -2.72 13.96 17.49
C ASP A 300 -2.08 14.42 18.81
N CYS A 301 -1.51 13.49 19.58
CA CYS A 301 -0.82 13.80 20.83
C CYS A 301 0.67 14.13 20.65
N GLY A 302 1.17 14.18 19.42
CA GLY A 302 2.56 14.39 19.08
C GLY A 302 2.83 15.78 18.47
N GLY A 303 4.10 16.02 18.15
CA GLY A 303 4.50 17.18 17.34
C GLY A 303 4.22 18.55 17.96
N SER A 304 4.03 19.54 17.09
CA SER A 304 3.87 20.96 17.44
C SER A 304 2.51 21.33 18.01
N ASN A 305 1.53 20.43 17.91
CA ASN A 305 0.15 20.60 18.37
C ASN A 305 -0.23 19.68 19.53
N GLY A 306 0.76 19.04 20.19
CA GLY A 306 0.49 18.08 21.26
C GLY A 306 -0.13 18.69 22.52
N PRO A 307 -1.00 17.96 23.25
CA PRO A 307 -1.77 18.47 24.40
C PRO A 307 -0.91 18.90 25.60
N ARG A 308 0.33 18.40 25.68
CA ARG A 308 1.27 18.75 26.75
C ARG A 308 2.01 20.06 26.49
N LEU A 309 1.93 20.60 25.26
CA LEU A 309 2.65 21.82 24.89
C LEU A 309 1.90 23.05 25.40
N ARG A 310 2.48 23.70 26.39
CA ARG A 310 1.96 24.97 26.94
C ARG A 310 1.92 26.07 25.88
N LEU A 311 2.92 26.13 25.02
CA LEU A 311 3.01 27.11 23.94
C LEU A 311 1.84 26.97 22.95
N TRP A 312 1.43 25.75 22.60
CA TRP A 312 0.26 25.51 21.77
C TRP A 312 -1.01 26.17 22.35
N LYS A 313 -1.24 25.99 23.64
CA LYS A 313 -2.40 26.57 24.34
C LYS A 313 -2.32 28.10 24.42
N LEU A 314 -1.11 28.62 24.65
CA LEU A 314 -0.89 30.08 24.72
C LEU A 314 -1.11 30.75 23.37
N GLU A 315 -0.59 30.17 22.28
CA GLU A 315 -0.79 30.68 20.93
C GLU A 315 -2.24 30.58 20.46
N LEU A 316 -2.95 29.49 20.81
CA LEU A 316 -4.39 29.38 20.57
C LEU A 316 -5.19 30.44 21.34
N GLN A 317 -4.79 30.81 22.58
CA GLN A 317 -5.40 31.89 23.29
C GLN A 317 -5.20 33.21 22.57
N ALA A 318 -4.00 33.48 22.11
CA ALA A 318 -3.71 34.69 21.33
C ALA A 318 -4.54 34.76 20.05
N LEU A 319 -4.71 33.61 19.37
CA LEU A 319 -5.57 33.52 18.19
C LEU A 319 -7.06 33.73 18.56
N ALA A 320 -7.54 33.15 19.67
CA ALA A 320 -8.90 33.33 20.14
C ALA A 320 -9.21 34.81 20.41
N ASP A 321 -8.31 35.50 21.13
CA ASP A 321 -8.45 36.91 21.44
C ASP A 321 -8.48 37.81 20.20
N ALA A 322 -7.61 37.48 19.21
CA ALA A 322 -7.51 38.24 17.97
C ALA A 322 -8.69 38.00 17.00
N SER A 323 -9.24 36.79 16.97
CA SER A 323 -10.30 36.43 16.04
C SER A 323 -11.71 36.52 16.61
N GLY A 324 -11.85 36.53 17.93
CA GLY A 324 -13.13 36.40 18.62
C GLY A 324 -13.69 34.98 18.63
N LEU A 325 -12.94 34.00 18.14
CA LEU A 325 -13.38 32.62 17.99
C LEU A 325 -13.05 31.77 19.22
N THR A 326 -13.93 30.85 19.51
CA THR A 326 -13.68 29.76 20.49
C THR A 326 -13.09 28.55 19.80
N PHE A 327 -12.02 27.98 20.36
CA PHE A 327 -11.38 26.76 19.87
C PHE A 327 -11.69 25.61 20.80
N GLN A 328 -12.45 24.62 20.31
CA GLN A 328 -12.66 23.33 20.98
C GLN A 328 -11.63 22.35 20.44
N VAL A 329 -10.72 21.87 21.29
CA VAL A 329 -9.63 20.95 20.89
C VAL A 329 -9.87 19.58 21.46
N CYS A 330 -9.80 18.58 20.60
CA CYS A 330 -9.87 17.16 20.97
C CYS A 330 -8.66 16.44 20.38
N HIS A 331 -7.82 15.86 21.25
CA HIS A 331 -6.66 15.10 20.83
C HIS A 331 -6.97 13.61 20.69
N TYR A 332 -6.46 13.00 19.64
CA TYR A 332 -6.48 11.54 19.53
C TYR A 332 -5.59 10.91 20.60
N PRO A 333 -5.94 9.72 21.12
CA PRO A 333 -5.10 9.02 22.12
C PRO A 333 -3.66 8.79 21.62
N PRO A 334 -2.67 8.74 22.51
CA PRO A 334 -1.29 8.44 22.14
C PRO A 334 -1.16 7.15 21.30
N GLY A 335 -0.31 7.18 20.27
CA GLY A 335 -0.09 6.04 19.37
C GLY A 335 -1.16 5.84 18.30
N THR A 336 -2.13 6.75 18.19
CA THR A 336 -3.24 6.65 17.23
C THR A 336 -3.19 7.70 16.11
N SER A 337 -2.07 8.37 15.89
CA SER A 337 -1.89 9.41 14.86
C SER A 337 -2.37 8.96 13.46
N LYS A 338 -2.20 7.69 13.11
CA LYS A 338 -2.71 7.13 11.86
C LYS A 338 -4.23 7.27 11.66
N TRP A 339 -5.00 7.56 12.72
CA TRP A 339 -6.44 7.76 12.66
C TRP A 339 -6.84 9.23 12.50
N ASN A 340 -5.86 10.15 12.56
CA ASN A 340 -6.09 11.55 12.29
C ASN A 340 -6.62 11.71 10.84
N LYS A 341 -7.76 12.39 10.68
CA LYS A 341 -8.48 12.48 9.39
C LYS A 341 -7.60 13.04 8.28
N ILE A 342 -6.77 14.02 8.59
CA ILE A 342 -5.88 14.68 7.63
C ILE A 342 -4.93 13.71 6.93
N GLU A 343 -4.43 12.68 7.65
CA GLU A 343 -3.51 11.67 7.10
C GLU A 343 -4.14 10.91 5.92
N HIS A 344 -5.40 10.48 6.06
CA HIS A 344 -6.10 9.67 5.09
C HIS A 344 -6.89 10.47 4.06
N ARG A 345 -7.20 11.73 4.36
CA ARG A 345 -8.06 12.54 3.50
C ARG A 345 -7.30 13.58 2.68
N MET A 346 -6.10 13.97 3.13
CA MET A 346 -5.29 14.97 2.44
C MET A 346 -3.83 14.51 2.23
N PHE A 347 -3.09 14.18 3.27
CA PHE A 347 -1.66 13.90 3.17
C PHE A 347 -1.32 12.68 2.29
N CYS A 348 -2.15 11.63 2.33
CA CYS A 348 -1.96 10.48 1.44
C CYS A 348 -2.09 10.89 -0.04
N HIS A 349 -3.00 11.81 -0.38
CA HIS A 349 -3.19 12.31 -1.74
C HIS A 349 -2.05 13.22 -2.18
N ILE A 350 -1.59 14.11 -1.29
CA ILE A 350 -0.38 14.92 -1.54
C ILE A 350 0.81 14.00 -1.86
N THR A 351 1.01 12.94 -1.06
CA THR A 351 2.08 11.97 -1.31
C THR A 351 1.93 11.26 -2.65
N GLN A 352 0.70 11.01 -3.12
CA GLN A 352 0.45 10.44 -4.45
C GLN A 352 0.74 11.43 -5.58
N THR A 353 0.47 12.72 -5.38
CA THR A 353 0.69 13.76 -6.39
C THR A 353 2.16 13.92 -6.74
N TRP A 354 3.06 13.80 -5.78
CA TRP A 354 4.49 13.94 -6.02
C TRP A 354 5.29 12.63 -6.02
N ARG A 355 4.61 11.47 -6.11
CA ARG A 355 5.30 10.19 -6.22
C ARG A 355 6.25 10.17 -7.42
N ALA A 356 7.43 9.60 -7.24
CA ALA A 356 8.49 9.52 -8.25
C ALA A 356 8.93 10.86 -8.86
N THR A 357 8.51 11.99 -8.31
CA THR A 357 8.87 13.34 -8.77
C THR A 357 9.83 13.97 -7.76
N PRO A 358 11.04 14.37 -8.14
CA PRO A 358 11.95 15.08 -7.24
C PRO A 358 11.39 16.44 -6.85
N LEU A 359 11.56 16.83 -5.59
CA LEU A 359 11.07 18.09 -5.04
C LEU A 359 12.13 19.18 -5.20
N ILE A 360 12.38 19.59 -6.43
CA ILE A 360 13.55 20.39 -6.83
C ILE A 360 13.56 21.83 -6.30
N SER A 361 12.40 22.37 -5.93
CA SER A 361 12.30 23.74 -5.40
C SER A 361 11.06 23.90 -4.51
N ARG A 362 11.08 24.92 -3.65
CA ARG A 362 9.93 25.28 -2.79
C ARG A 362 8.70 25.66 -3.61
N VAL A 363 8.89 26.33 -4.76
CA VAL A 363 7.80 26.69 -5.68
C VAL A 363 7.16 25.44 -6.28
N ALA A 364 7.97 24.49 -6.77
CA ALA A 364 7.45 23.23 -7.28
C ALA A 364 6.65 22.44 -6.24
N ILE A 365 7.10 22.45 -4.97
CA ILE A 365 6.38 21.79 -3.88
C ILE A 365 5.03 22.45 -3.62
N VAL A 366 4.98 23.79 -3.58
CA VAL A 366 3.72 24.54 -3.42
C VAL A 366 2.74 24.18 -4.54
N GLU A 367 3.19 24.15 -5.79
CA GLU A 367 2.36 23.79 -6.95
C GLU A 367 1.88 22.35 -6.89
N LEU A 368 2.76 21.39 -6.57
CA LEU A 368 2.39 19.98 -6.43
C LEU A 368 1.34 19.77 -5.33
N ILE A 369 1.49 20.44 -4.18
CA ILE A 369 0.50 20.36 -3.11
C ILE A 369 -0.82 21.02 -3.56
N GLY A 370 -0.76 22.22 -4.15
CA GLY A 370 -1.93 22.97 -4.60
C GLY A 370 -2.72 22.27 -5.71
N ASN A 371 -2.05 21.46 -6.53
CA ASN A 371 -2.67 20.67 -7.59
C ASN A 371 -3.25 19.33 -7.11
N THR A 372 -3.18 19.04 -5.80
CA THR A 372 -3.71 17.80 -5.24
C THR A 372 -5.24 17.81 -5.27
N THR A 373 -5.83 16.90 -6.04
CA THR A 373 -7.27 16.71 -6.16
C THR A 373 -7.65 15.23 -6.05
N THR A 374 -8.93 14.96 -5.79
CA THR A 374 -9.47 13.59 -5.78
C THR A 374 -10.79 13.51 -6.51
N LYS A 375 -11.22 12.31 -6.88
CA LYS A 375 -12.57 12.07 -7.44
C LYS A 375 -13.69 12.47 -6.50
N THR A 376 -13.41 12.54 -5.20
CA THR A 376 -14.37 12.94 -4.16
C THR A 376 -14.39 14.45 -3.92
N GLY A 377 -13.69 15.24 -4.73
CA GLY A 377 -13.73 16.70 -4.70
C GLY A 377 -12.80 17.35 -3.69
N LEU A 378 -11.74 16.68 -3.22
CA LEU A 378 -10.71 17.33 -2.42
C LEU A 378 -10.07 18.47 -3.21
N THR A 379 -9.95 19.63 -2.58
CA THR A 379 -9.16 20.78 -3.06
C THR A 379 -8.16 21.19 -1.98
N VAL A 380 -6.94 21.53 -2.39
CA VAL A 380 -5.87 21.93 -1.47
C VAL A 380 -5.31 23.26 -1.91
N ARG A 381 -5.22 24.21 -0.98
CA ARG A 381 -4.47 25.45 -1.15
C ARG A 381 -3.15 25.34 -0.41
N CYS A 382 -2.06 25.73 -1.03
CA CYS A 382 -0.72 25.70 -0.42
C CYS A 382 -0.03 27.05 -0.61
N GLU A 383 0.60 27.53 0.45
CA GLU A 383 1.40 28.75 0.40
C GLU A 383 2.71 28.57 1.14
N LEU A 384 3.76 29.22 0.62
CA LEU A 384 5.07 29.23 1.25
C LEU A 384 5.05 30.18 2.46
N ASP A 385 5.47 29.65 3.62
CA ASP A 385 5.67 30.44 4.84
C ASP A 385 7.17 30.64 5.07
N THR A 386 7.63 31.88 4.95
CA THR A 386 9.02 32.26 5.13
C THR A 386 9.31 32.85 6.51
N ALA A 387 8.32 32.88 7.41
CA ALA A 387 8.50 33.37 8.76
C ALA A 387 9.42 32.43 9.58
N THR A 388 10.06 32.97 10.58
CA THR A 388 10.91 32.23 11.50
C THR A 388 10.17 31.92 12.79
N TYR A 389 10.34 30.69 13.27
CA TYR A 389 9.66 30.15 14.44
C TYR A 389 10.68 29.58 15.44
N PRO A 390 11.12 30.37 16.41
CA PRO A 390 12.19 29.97 17.33
C PRO A 390 11.78 28.76 18.18
N LYS A 391 12.73 27.86 18.41
CA LYS A 391 12.56 26.73 19.31
C LYS A 391 12.81 27.13 20.77
N GLY A 392 12.32 26.29 21.68
CA GLY A 392 12.69 26.38 23.10
C GLY A 392 11.98 27.48 23.89
N ILE A 393 10.93 28.09 23.34
CA ILE A 393 10.11 29.05 24.07
C ILE A 393 9.50 28.35 25.27
N LYS A 394 9.78 28.86 26.47
CA LYS A 394 9.23 28.38 27.74
C LYS A 394 8.02 29.21 28.12
N VAL A 395 6.95 28.58 28.52
CA VAL A 395 5.73 29.20 29.02
C VAL A 395 5.65 28.98 30.52
N SER A 396 5.59 30.08 31.31
CA SER A 396 5.52 30.05 32.76
C SER A 396 4.14 29.65 33.26
N ASP A 397 4.04 29.25 34.54
CA ASP A 397 2.75 28.98 35.19
C ASP A 397 1.88 30.23 35.27
N GLN A 398 2.47 31.40 35.42
CA GLN A 398 1.76 32.67 35.38
C GLN A 398 1.09 32.89 34.02
N GLN A 399 1.78 32.67 32.91
CA GLN A 399 1.19 32.75 31.59
C GLN A 399 0.08 31.70 31.38
N MET A 400 0.27 30.48 31.88
CA MET A 400 -0.79 29.46 31.82
C MET A 400 -2.04 29.85 32.60
N ALA A 401 -1.88 30.50 33.76
CA ALA A 401 -2.99 30.98 34.58
C ALA A 401 -3.83 32.11 33.94
N THR A 402 -3.28 32.78 32.89
CA THR A 402 -4.02 33.81 32.16
C THR A 402 -4.93 33.28 31.06
N LEU A 403 -4.88 31.98 30.76
CA LEU A 403 -5.68 31.40 29.71
C LEU A 403 -7.15 31.28 30.09
N ASN A 404 -8.03 31.63 29.17
CA ASN A 404 -9.46 31.33 29.27
C ASN A 404 -9.71 29.89 28.76
N LEU A 405 -9.14 28.96 29.52
CA LEU A 405 -9.11 27.52 29.21
C LEU A 405 -10.12 26.77 30.07
N ASN A 406 -11.10 26.15 29.44
CA ASN A 406 -12.05 25.24 30.08
C ASN A 406 -11.77 23.81 29.64
N THR A 407 -11.43 22.94 30.58
CA THR A 407 -11.16 21.50 30.30
C THR A 407 -12.47 20.71 30.38
N ASP A 408 -12.59 19.68 29.52
CA ASP A 408 -13.69 18.73 29.56
C ASP A 408 -13.62 17.86 30.82
N THR A 409 -14.74 17.32 31.26
CA THR A 409 -14.80 16.36 32.35
C THR A 409 -14.23 14.99 31.91
N PHE A 410 -14.34 14.67 30.62
CA PHE A 410 -13.79 13.46 30.03
C PHE A 410 -12.41 13.74 29.44
N HIS A 411 -11.38 13.18 30.02
CA HIS A 411 -9.98 13.35 29.61
C HIS A 411 -9.59 14.82 29.43
N PRO A 412 -9.53 15.60 30.53
CA PRO A 412 -9.20 17.04 30.49
C PRO A 412 -7.84 17.34 29.89
N GLU A 413 -6.93 16.36 29.89
CA GLU A 413 -5.62 16.45 29.24
C GLU A 413 -5.71 16.40 27.70
N TRP A 414 -6.78 15.81 27.14
CA TRP A 414 -6.98 15.68 25.69
C TRP A 414 -8.07 16.59 25.15
N ASN A 415 -9.06 16.92 25.98
CA ASN A 415 -10.27 17.63 25.57
C ASN A 415 -10.40 18.95 26.34
N TYR A 416 -10.38 20.06 25.62
CA TYR A 416 -10.50 21.39 26.22
C TYR A 416 -11.00 22.42 25.21
N THR A 417 -11.47 23.56 25.77
CA THR A 417 -11.93 24.71 25.00
C THR A 417 -11.15 25.94 25.42
N ILE A 418 -10.71 26.73 24.45
CA ILE A 418 -10.07 28.02 24.65
C ILE A 418 -10.99 29.08 24.03
N SER A 419 -11.47 30.01 24.86
CA SER A 419 -12.34 31.09 24.44
C SER A 419 -11.62 32.44 24.50
N PRO A 420 -12.08 33.45 23.75
CA PRO A 420 -11.56 34.81 23.87
C PRO A 420 -11.62 35.29 25.32
N ARG A 421 -10.63 36.01 25.76
CA ARG A 421 -10.69 36.69 27.06
C ARG A 421 -11.64 37.89 26.96
N PRO A 422 -12.38 38.20 28.01
CA PRO A 422 -13.17 39.43 28.03
C PRO A 422 -12.25 40.64 27.79
N PRO A 423 -12.72 41.65 27.03
CA PRO A 423 -11.94 42.86 26.84
C PRO A 423 -11.49 43.39 28.20
N GLN A 424 -10.17 43.61 28.37
CA GLN A 424 -9.70 44.30 29.57
C GLN A 424 -10.28 45.70 29.51
N MET A 425 -11.23 46.00 30.42
CA MET A 425 -11.66 47.37 30.62
C MET A 425 -10.42 48.13 31.11
N THR A 426 -9.81 48.89 30.21
CA THR A 426 -8.79 49.88 30.61
C THR A 426 -9.45 50.88 31.53
N PRO A 427 -8.91 51.10 32.74
CA PRO A 427 -9.48 52.05 33.71
C PRO A 427 -9.44 53.48 33.20
#